data_eb24c3563521bdf7dc30813871e04273
#
_entry.id   eb24c3563521bdf7dc30813871e04273
#
_cell.length_a   1.000
_cell.length_b   1.000
_cell.length_c   1.000
_cell.angle_alpha   90.00
_cell.angle_beta   90.00
_cell.angle_gamma   90.00
#
_symmetry.space_group_name_H-M   'P 1'
#
loop_
_entity.id
_entity.type
_entity.pdbx_description
1 polymer ?
#
loop_
_entity_poly.entity_id
_entity_poly.type
_entity_poly.pdbx_seq_one_letter_code
_entity_poly.pdbx_strand_id
1 'polypeptide(L)'
;SKASRMGAVVRGGNVLERLSKVNHVLFDKTGTLTSGKPKIGVITIAKGRQRKAAIALAGGIEQRSSHPYAAAVLDFLHKESIKATAVTGINDVEAGVRGFVGGKEVLFIRADLTTKYGIAVPDELVKAINQGKSDGYGVSVLAKDSKAIALFTFVHDDTREGSKELIQSFLSRGISVEIISGDQQSSVNAFADSVGLPQSNALGGLSPEDKVRWVKDRSKSHVTMMVGDGFNDSAALAVADVGIAVGTGESVNMDAADIMFPGDQPKMLVGLYDLSVKMNRALVSNIIMSVSITIILVISVINQFYDQLWVGVLIHEGSVLLVIFNGARVSGKGNILSMLYLTMRNLWMDIIQLFKQLKRYYFSDKASNIVLPNQNHATS
;
A
#
# COMPACT_ATOMS: atom_id res chain seq x y z
N SER A 1 -5.53 13.87 -9.44
CA SER A 1 -4.06 14.03 -9.36
C SER A 1 -3.33 12.89 -10.07
N LYS A 2 -2.02 13.04 -10.34
CA LYS A 2 -1.23 11.97 -10.98
C LYS A 2 -1.08 10.75 -10.05
N ALA A 3 -0.95 10.96 -8.75
CA ALA A 3 -0.93 9.91 -7.75
C ALA A 3 -2.22 9.07 -7.77
N SER A 4 -3.39 9.70 -7.87
CA SER A 4 -4.68 9.02 -7.96
C SER A 4 -4.81 8.17 -9.25
N ARG A 5 -4.20 8.59 -10.38
CA ARG A 5 -4.14 7.77 -11.60
C ARG A 5 -3.24 6.54 -11.47
N MET A 6 -2.34 6.54 -10.51
CA MET A 6 -1.52 5.38 -10.12
C MET A 6 -2.24 4.51 -9.09
N GLY A 7 -3.51 4.81 -8.78
CA GLY A 7 -4.29 4.10 -7.78
C GLY A 7 -3.93 4.44 -6.33
N ALA A 8 -2.96 5.31 -6.09
CA ALA A 8 -2.57 5.69 -4.73
C ALA A 8 -3.57 6.67 -4.13
N VAL A 9 -4.03 6.41 -2.91
CA VAL A 9 -4.79 7.33 -2.07
C VAL A 9 -3.83 7.97 -1.08
N VAL A 10 -3.66 9.30 -1.14
CA VAL A 10 -2.70 10.06 -0.33
C VAL A 10 -3.47 10.97 0.62
N ARG A 11 -3.15 10.94 1.89
CA ARG A 11 -3.87 11.64 2.98
C ARG A 11 -3.66 13.17 3.03
N GLY A 12 -2.86 13.72 2.18
CA GLY A 12 -2.61 15.17 2.12
C GLY A 12 -1.37 15.53 1.30
N GLY A 13 -1.24 16.82 0.95
CA GLY A 13 -0.13 17.29 0.13
C GLY A 13 1.23 17.23 0.85
N ASN A 14 1.25 17.42 2.16
CA ASN A 14 2.44 17.32 3.01
C ASN A 14 3.07 15.92 3.03
N VAL A 15 2.26 14.88 2.82
CA VAL A 15 2.74 13.50 2.73
C VAL A 15 3.68 13.32 1.53
N LEU A 16 3.34 13.87 0.37
CA LEU A 16 4.20 13.81 -0.82
C LEU A 16 5.51 14.59 -0.61
N GLU A 17 5.47 15.68 0.14
CA GLU A 17 6.70 16.41 0.51
C GLU A 17 7.60 15.55 1.41
N ARG A 18 7.05 14.92 2.46
CA ARG A 18 7.81 13.99 3.32
C ARG A 18 8.35 12.81 2.52
N LEU A 19 7.53 12.21 1.65
CA LEU A 19 7.94 11.10 0.79
C LEU A 19 9.14 11.46 -0.08
N SER A 20 9.22 12.69 -0.58
CA SER A 20 10.36 13.15 -1.40
C SER A 20 11.69 13.20 -0.66
N LYS A 21 11.65 13.25 0.68
CA LYS A 21 12.82 13.35 1.57
C LYS A 21 13.26 11.99 2.11
N VAL A 22 12.50 10.92 1.85
CA VAL A 22 12.81 9.56 2.32
C VAL A 22 14.16 9.12 1.79
N ASN A 23 14.98 8.63 2.71
CA ASN A 23 16.30 8.06 2.44
C ASN A 23 16.50 6.67 3.03
N HIS A 24 15.49 6.14 3.75
CA HIS A 24 15.50 4.81 4.34
C HIS A 24 14.11 4.17 4.25
N VAL A 25 14.05 2.98 3.65
CA VAL A 25 12.80 2.24 3.44
C VAL A 25 12.83 0.94 4.24
N LEU A 26 11.79 0.71 5.01
CA LEU A 26 11.54 -0.54 5.72
C LEU A 26 10.35 -1.24 5.07
N PHE A 27 10.54 -2.47 4.63
CA PHE A 27 9.47 -3.30 4.10
C PHE A 27 9.10 -4.38 5.09
N ASP A 28 7.81 -4.55 5.35
CA ASP A 28 7.33 -5.83 5.85
C ASP A 28 7.46 -6.89 4.75
N LYS A 29 7.77 -8.14 5.13
CA LYS A 29 7.89 -9.26 4.18
C LYS A 29 6.53 -9.76 3.75
N THR A 30 5.75 -10.21 4.74
CA THR A 30 4.57 -11.04 4.51
C THR A 30 3.34 -10.21 4.11
N GLY A 31 2.73 -10.51 2.96
CA GLY A 31 1.60 -9.71 2.46
C GLY A 31 2.00 -8.42 1.74
N THR A 32 3.25 -7.98 1.85
CA THR A 32 3.81 -6.77 1.23
C THR A 32 4.73 -7.12 0.06
N LEU A 33 5.90 -7.68 0.34
CA LEU A 33 6.85 -8.15 -0.67
C LEU A 33 6.53 -9.57 -1.17
N THR A 34 5.77 -10.34 -0.37
CA THR A 34 5.20 -11.63 -0.76
C THR A 34 3.70 -11.50 -1.03
N SER A 35 3.12 -12.46 -1.73
CA SER A 35 1.69 -12.43 -2.04
C SER A 35 0.79 -12.54 -0.81
N GLY A 36 1.34 -12.97 0.33
CA GLY A 36 0.60 -13.28 1.55
C GLY A 36 -0.37 -14.45 1.40
N LYS A 37 -0.52 -14.98 0.19
CA LYS A 37 -1.38 -16.12 -0.09
C LYS A 37 -0.56 -17.41 0.04
N PRO A 38 -0.97 -18.35 0.90
CA PRO A 38 -0.29 -19.62 0.99
C PRO A 38 -0.37 -20.36 -0.34
N LYS A 39 0.73 -21.03 -0.72
CA LYS A 39 0.78 -21.99 -1.84
C LYS A 39 1.17 -23.34 -1.33
N ILE A 40 0.73 -24.40 -2.00
CA ILE A 40 1.21 -25.75 -1.73
C ILE A 40 2.69 -25.82 -2.13
N GLY A 41 3.54 -26.18 -1.16
CA GLY A 41 4.95 -26.49 -1.38
C GLY A 41 5.11 -27.95 -1.80
N VAL A 42 5.38 -28.82 -0.84
CA VAL A 42 5.58 -30.27 -1.06
C VAL A 42 4.37 -31.05 -0.57
N ILE A 43 3.93 -32.05 -1.37
CA ILE A 43 2.93 -33.02 -0.96
C ILE A 43 3.63 -34.38 -0.81
N THR A 44 3.72 -34.87 0.44
CA THR A 44 4.27 -36.18 0.77
C THR A 44 3.13 -37.16 0.97
N ILE A 45 3.18 -38.28 0.28
CA ILE A 45 2.12 -39.33 0.29
C ILE A 45 2.59 -40.55 1.08
N ALA A 46 1.74 -41.07 1.96
CA ALA A 46 2.03 -42.29 2.69
C ALA A 46 2.13 -43.51 1.72
N LYS A 47 3.02 -44.47 2.05
CA LYS A 47 3.25 -45.66 1.24
C LYS A 47 1.95 -46.37 0.91
N GLY A 48 1.83 -46.85 -0.34
CA GLY A 48 0.63 -47.54 -0.83
C GLY A 48 -0.58 -46.61 -1.11
N ARG A 49 -0.42 -45.29 -1.08
CA ARG A 49 -1.47 -44.35 -1.44
C ARG A 49 -1.17 -43.68 -2.79
N GLN A 50 -2.24 -43.30 -3.50
CA GLN A 50 -2.11 -42.61 -4.78
C GLN A 50 -2.15 -41.09 -4.58
N ARG A 51 -1.14 -40.39 -5.12
CA ARG A 51 -1.00 -38.94 -5.01
C ARG A 51 -2.25 -38.20 -5.53
N LYS A 52 -2.73 -38.57 -6.71
CA LYS A 52 -3.92 -37.95 -7.33
C LYS A 52 -5.19 -38.11 -6.47
N ALA A 53 -5.37 -39.29 -5.87
CA ALA A 53 -6.52 -39.53 -5.00
C ALA A 53 -6.45 -38.73 -3.68
N ALA A 54 -5.27 -38.60 -3.10
CA ALA A 54 -5.08 -37.80 -1.89
C ALA A 54 -5.34 -36.31 -2.17
N ILE A 55 -4.84 -35.77 -3.28
CA ILE A 55 -5.08 -34.37 -3.69
C ILE A 55 -6.57 -34.15 -3.98
N ALA A 56 -7.23 -35.07 -4.72
CA ALA A 56 -8.67 -35.00 -4.98
C ALA A 56 -9.51 -34.98 -3.69
N LEU A 57 -9.09 -35.74 -2.69
CA LEU A 57 -9.77 -35.83 -1.40
C LEU A 57 -9.54 -34.55 -0.57
N ALA A 58 -8.31 -34.03 -0.55
CA ALA A 58 -8.00 -32.76 0.10
C ALA A 58 -8.83 -31.60 -0.50
N GLY A 59 -8.91 -31.54 -1.84
CA GLY A 59 -9.75 -30.54 -2.49
C GLY A 59 -11.23 -30.72 -2.20
N GLY A 60 -11.71 -31.98 -2.08
CA GLY A 60 -13.11 -32.26 -1.76
C GLY A 60 -13.51 -31.77 -0.37
N ILE A 61 -12.65 -31.95 0.63
CA ILE A 61 -12.93 -31.51 2.01
C ILE A 61 -12.79 -29.99 2.18
N GLU A 62 -11.91 -29.34 1.42
CA GLU A 62 -11.66 -27.90 1.52
C GLU A 62 -12.62 -27.03 0.70
N GLN A 63 -13.51 -27.61 -0.12
CA GLN A 63 -14.43 -26.87 -1.00
C GLN A 63 -15.33 -25.87 -0.28
N ARG A 64 -15.60 -26.07 1.00
CA ARG A 64 -16.47 -25.20 1.82
C ARG A 64 -15.74 -24.50 2.96
N SER A 65 -14.43 -24.66 3.06
CA SER A 65 -13.61 -24.04 4.08
C SER A 65 -13.28 -22.58 3.70
N SER A 66 -13.36 -21.70 4.66
CA SER A 66 -12.89 -20.29 4.53
C SER A 66 -11.43 -20.13 4.93
N HIS A 67 -10.74 -21.19 5.32
CA HIS A 67 -9.35 -21.15 5.75
C HIS A 67 -8.42 -20.73 4.60
N PRO A 68 -7.39 -19.90 4.80
CA PRO A 68 -6.46 -19.50 3.73
C PRO A 68 -5.82 -20.69 2.99
N TYR A 69 -5.58 -21.81 3.66
CA TYR A 69 -5.02 -23.02 3.04
C TYR A 69 -5.99 -23.72 2.09
N ALA A 70 -7.31 -23.55 2.30
CA ALA A 70 -8.31 -24.10 1.39
C ALA A 70 -8.13 -23.54 -0.04
N ALA A 71 -7.96 -22.21 -0.15
CA ALA A 71 -7.72 -21.57 -1.44
C ALA A 71 -6.47 -22.15 -2.13
N ALA A 72 -5.38 -22.37 -1.39
CA ALA A 72 -4.15 -22.96 -1.93
C ALA A 72 -4.37 -24.40 -2.43
N VAL A 73 -5.16 -25.21 -1.72
CA VAL A 73 -5.49 -26.59 -2.14
C VAL A 73 -6.35 -26.59 -3.39
N LEU A 74 -7.36 -25.70 -3.45
CA LEU A 74 -8.27 -25.60 -4.60
C LEU A 74 -7.54 -25.08 -5.85
N ASP A 75 -6.70 -24.06 -5.71
CA ASP A 75 -5.86 -23.56 -6.80
C ASP A 75 -4.92 -24.64 -7.35
N PHE A 76 -4.32 -25.43 -6.45
CA PHE A 76 -3.48 -26.55 -6.86
C PHE A 76 -4.25 -27.62 -7.63
N LEU A 77 -5.46 -27.95 -7.17
CA LEU A 77 -6.36 -28.87 -7.88
C LEU A 77 -6.64 -28.39 -9.31
N HIS A 78 -6.99 -27.10 -9.46
CA HIS A 78 -7.28 -26.52 -10.77
C HIS A 78 -6.06 -26.58 -11.70
N LYS A 79 -4.87 -26.25 -11.20
CA LYS A 79 -3.61 -26.30 -11.98
C LYS A 79 -3.28 -27.72 -12.45
N GLU A 80 -3.47 -28.72 -11.59
CA GLU A 80 -3.22 -30.12 -11.91
C GLU A 80 -4.38 -30.77 -12.69
N SER A 81 -5.46 -30.05 -12.97
CA SER A 81 -6.68 -30.56 -13.61
C SER A 81 -7.25 -31.80 -12.90
N ILE A 82 -7.21 -31.80 -11.57
CA ILE A 82 -7.72 -32.89 -10.74
C ILE A 82 -9.15 -32.56 -10.32
N LYS A 83 -10.08 -33.47 -10.52
CA LYS A 83 -11.46 -33.33 -10.02
C LYS A 83 -11.53 -33.66 -8.54
N ALA A 84 -12.12 -32.77 -7.74
CA ALA A 84 -12.33 -32.98 -6.31
C ALA A 84 -13.23 -34.21 -6.03
N THR A 85 -12.90 -34.94 -4.98
CA THR A 85 -13.74 -36.05 -4.49
C THR A 85 -14.96 -35.49 -3.77
N ALA A 86 -16.15 -36.05 -4.00
CA ALA A 86 -17.34 -35.67 -3.25
C ALA A 86 -17.20 -36.06 -1.77
N VAL A 87 -17.26 -35.06 -0.89
CA VAL A 87 -17.21 -35.20 0.57
C VAL A 87 -18.52 -34.71 1.15
N THR A 88 -19.09 -35.42 2.11
CA THR A 88 -20.34 -35.07 2.79
C THR A 88 -20.08 -34.70 4.24
N GLY A 89 -21.02 -33.98 4.88
CA GLY A 89 -20.92 -33.62 6.30
C GLY A 89 -19.69 -32.79 6.63
N ILE A 90 -19.31 -31.85 5.74
CA ILE A 90 -18.16 -30.99 5.95
C ILE A 90 -18.46 -29.99 7.07
N ASN A 91 -17.60 -29.98 8.09
CA ASN A 91 -17.67 -29.06 9.22
C ASN A 91 -16.27 -28.61 9.61
N ASP A 92 -16.14 -27.34 10.01
CA ASP A 92 -14.90 -26.83 10.57
C ASP A 92 -14.62 -27.46 11.94
N VAL A 93 -13.36 -27.75 12.18
CA VAL A 93 -12.82 -28.22 13.47
C VAL A 93 -11.65 -27.36 13.87
N GLU A 94 -11.10 -27.57 15.06
CA GLU A 94 -9.92 -26.80 15.49
C GLU A 94 -8.77 -26.97 14.49
N ALA A 95 -8.39 -25.84 13.89
CA ALA A 95 -7.35 -25.72 12.86
C ALA A 95 -7.46 -26.74 11.72
N GLY A 96 -8.65 -26.91 11.18
CA GLY A 96 -8.88 -27.77 10.02
C GLY A 96 -10.35 -28.06 9.74
N VAL A 97 -10.58 -29.09 8.92
CA VAL A 97 -11.89 -29.48 8.43
C VAL A 97 -12.11 -30.99 8.57
N ARG A 98 -13.34 -31.36 8.91
CA ARG A 98 -13.82 -32.73 9.02
C ARG A 98 -14.88 -32.98 7.94
N GLY A 99 -14.92 -34.19 7.39
CA GLY A 99 -15.96 -34.65 6.47
C GLY A 99 -16.01 -36.15 6.37
N PHE A 100 -16.87 -36.69 5.49
CA PHE A 100 -17.06 -38.13 5.31
C PHE A 100 -17.05 -38.53 3.84
N VAL A 101 -16.41 -39.68 3.54
CA VAL A 101 -16.39 -40.30 2.21
C VAL A 101 -16.64 -41.78 2.35
N GLY A 102 -17.77 -42.27 1.79
CA GLY A 102 -18.16 -43.65 1.91
C GLY A 102 -18.33 -44.13 3.37
N GLY A 103 -18.89 -43.28 4.23
CA GLY A 103 -19.08 -43.55 5.65
C GLY A 103 -17.82 -43.46 6.51
N LYS A 104 -16.65 -43.20 5.93
CA LYS A 104 -15.38 -43.06 6.62
C LYS A 104 -15.07 -41.60 6.87
N GLU A 105 -14.62 -41.28 8.09
CA GLU A 105 -14.20 -39.95 8.47
C GLU A 105 -12.94 -39.53 7.70
N VAL A 106 -12.95 -38.29 7.24
CA VAL A 106 -11.80 -37.60 6.64
C VAL A 106 -11.52 -36.35 7.42
N LEU A 107 -10.27 -36.14 7.76
CA LEU A 107 -9.79 -34.95 8.46
C LEU A 107 -8.66 -34.30 7.66
N PHE A 108 -8.72 -32.99 7.49
CA PHE A 108 -7.60 -32.21 7.01
C PHE A 108 -7.29 -31.16 8.05
N ILE A 109 -6.24 -31.39 8.84
CA ILE A 109 -5.93 -30.61 10.05
C ILE A 109 -4.46 -30.25 10.11
N ARG A 110 -4.14 -29.22 10.90
CA ARG A 110 -2.76 -28.86 11.21
C ARG A 110 -2.02 -30.02 11.88
N ALA A 111 -0.78 -30.25 11.48
CA ALA A 111 -0.01 -31.44 11.86
C ALA A 111 0.26 -31.61 13.38
N ASP A 112 0.25 -30.51 14.16
CA ASP A 112 0.43 -30.56 15.62
C ASP A 112 -0.80 -31.12 16.36
N LEU A 113 -1.96 -31.15 15.70
CA LEU A 113 -3.20 -31.65 16.28
C LEU A 113 -3.46 -33.14 16.00
N THR A 114 -2.57 -33.82 15.28
CA THR A 114 -2.75 -35.25 14.95
C THR A 114 -2.93 -36.14 16.17
N THR A 115 -2.17 -35.89 17.26
CA THR A 115 -2.30 -36.61 18.53
C THR A 115 -3.66 -36.36 19.18
N LYS A 116 -4.14 -35.11 19.19
CA LYS A 116 -5.43 -34.74 19.76
C LYS A 116 -6.61 -35.46 19.06
N TYR A 117 -6.51 -35.65 17.76
CA TYR A 117 -7.53 -36.31 16.95
C TYR A 117 -7.30 -37.83 16.79
N GLY A 118 -6.33 -38.40 17.54
CA GLY A 118 -6.05 -39.85 17.48
C GLY A 118 -5.62 -40.36 16.12
N ILE A 119 -4.93 -39.53 15.34
CA ILE A 119 -4.48 -39.88 13.98
C ILE A 119 -3.14 -40.61 14.06
N ALA A 120 -3.10 -41.85 13.57
CA ALA A 120 -1.86 -42.58 13.39
C ALA A 120 -1.07 -42.02 12.19
N VAL A 121 0.13 -41.52 12.44
CA VAL A 121 1.00 -40.91 11.43
C VAL A 121 2.16 -41.88 11.12
N PRO A 122 2.31 -42.35 9.88
CA PRO A 122 3.46 -43.20 9.49
C PRO A 122 4.81 -42.43 9.60
N ASP A 123 5.90 -43.19 9.87
CA ASP A 123 7.23 -42.59 10.12
C ASP A 123 7.73 -41.71 8.98
N GLU A 124 7.42 -42.07 7.73
CA GLU A 124 7.79 -41.21 6.59
C GLU A 124 7.09 -39.87 6.60
N LEU A 125 5.84 -39.79 7.09
CA LEU A 125 5.13 -38.52 7.24
C LEU A 125 5.60 -37.76 8.47
N VAL A 126 5.98 -38.46 9.56
CA VAL A 126 6.59 -37.81 10.75
C VAL A 126 7.87 -37.07 10.36
N LYS A 127 8.75 -37.71 9.57
CA LYS A 127 9.97 -37.07 9.07
C LYS A 127 9.64 -35.83 8.22
N ALA A 128 8.67 -35.94 7.32
CA ALA A 128 8.24 -34.82 6.48
C ALA A 128 7.60 -33.68 7.29
N ILE A 129 6.85 -33.97 8.35
CA ILE A 129 6.30 -32.97 9.28
C ILE A 129 7.45 -32.19 9.95
N ASN A 130 8.46 -32.90 10.49
CA ASN A 130 9.58 -32.28 11.17
C ASN A 130 10.41 -31.41 10.22
N GLN A 131 10.65 -31.89 9.01
CA GLN A 131 11.32 -31.12 7.97
C GLN A 131 10.54 -29.85 7.61
N GLY A 132 9.24 -29.98 7.29
CA GLY A 132 8.42 -28.82 6.93
C GLY A 132 8.35 -27.77 8.04
N LYS A 133 8.28 -28.21 9.32
CA LYS A 133 8.34 -27.32 10.47
C LYS A 133 9.71 -26.64 10.61
N SER A 134 10.80 -27.39 10.40
CA SER A 134 12.15 -26.86 10.42
C SER A 134 12.39 -25.82 9.33
N ASP A 135 11.75 -26.00 8.18
CA ASP A 135 11.82 -25.09 7.04
C ASP A 135 10.87 -23.86 7.20
N GLY A 136 10.12 -23.80 8.31
CA GLY A 136 9.20 -22.68 8.60
C GLY A 136 7.87 -22.74 7.81
N TYR A 137 7.52 -23.88 7.23
CA TYR A 137 6.29 -24.03 6.45
C TYR A 137 5.09 -24.32 7.33
N GLY A 138 3.90 -23.89 6.90
CA GLY A 138 2.66 -24.44 7.41
C GLY A 138 2.53 -25.90 7.03
N VAL A 139 2.12 -26.76 7.97
CA VAL A 139 2.06 -28.20 7.73
C VAL A 139 0.69 -28.75 8.12
N SER A 140 -0.03 -29.33 7.17
CA SER A 140 -1.32 -29.99 7.39
C SER A 140 -1.30 -31.45 6.97
N VAL A 141 -2.04 -32.28 7.71
CA VAL A 141 -2.17 -33.71 7.50
C VAL A 141 -3.57 -34.02 6.99
N LEU A 142 -3.65 -34.77 5.89
CA LEU A 142 -4.87 -35.40 5.44
C LEU A 142 -4.94 -36.80 6.02
N ALA A 143 -5.98 -37.07 6.79
CA ALA A 143 -6.23 -38.38 7.37
C ALA A 143 -7.56 -38.95 6.91
N LYS A 144 -7.64 -40.27 6.79
CA LYS A 144 -8.86 -41.02 6.54
C LYS A 144 -8.91 -42.20 7.48
N ASP A 145 -10.05 -42.36 8.18
CA ASP A 145 -10.25 -43.49 9.11
C ASP A 145 -9.13 -43.55 10.17
N SER A 146 -8.86 -42.41 10.83
CA SER A 146 -7.82 -42.20 11.85
C SER A 146 -6.38 -42.52 11.39
N LYS A 147 -6.11 -42.61 10.09
CA LYS A 147 -4.75 -42.82 9.55
C LYS A 147 -4.35 -41.67 8.62
N ALA A 148 -3.18 -41.10 8.83
CA ALA A 148 -2.62 -40.10 7.93
C ALA A 148 -2.29 -40.75 6.58
N ILE A 149 -2.77 -40.13 5.49
CA ILE A 149 -2.58 -40.62 4.12
C ILE A 149 -1.73 -39.67 3.28
N ALA A 150 -1.66 -38.39 3.64
CA ALA A 150 -0.83 -37.43 2.98
C ALA A 150 -0.50 -36.25 3.91
N LEU A 151 0.61 -35.60 3.61
CA LEU A 151 1.07 -34.36 4.21
C LEU A 151 1.10 -33.27 3.13
N PHE A 152 0.66 -32.08 3.50
CA PHE A 152 0.74 -30.87 2.67
C PHE A 152 1.56 -29.83 3.40
N THR A 153 2.61 -29.31 2.76
CA THR A 153 3.29 -28.11 3.24
C THR A 153 2.78 -26.89 2.53
N PHE A 154 2.67 -25.78 3.25
CA PHE A 154 2.21 -24.49 2.74
C PHE A 154 3.32 -23.47 2.88
N VAL A 155 3.70 -22.91 1.75
CA VAL A 155 4.74 -21.88 1.65
C VAL A 155 4.04 -20.53 1.58
N HIS A 156 4.44 -19.62 2.43
CA HIS A 156 3.93 -18.23 2.46
C HIS A 156 4.84 -17.25 1.71
N ASP A 157 5.97 -17.73 1.19
CA ASP A 157 7.08 -16.91 0.68
C ASP A 157 7.06 -16.72 -0.84
N ASP A 158 5.87 -16.79 -1.46
CA ASP A 158 5.81 -16.47 -2.89
C ASP A 158 6.09 -14.99 -3.12
N THR A 159 7.30 -14.71 -3.61
CA THR A 159 7.73 -13.34 -3.92
C THR A 159 6.74 -12.70 -4.88
N ARG A 160 6.18 -11.58 -4.49
CA ARG A 160 5.27 -10.82 -5.35
C ARG A 160 6.04 -10.32 -6.58
N GLU A 161 5.42 -10.47 -7.75
CA GLU A 161 6.03 -10.01 -9.00
C GLU A 161 6.40 -8.52 -8.91
N GLY A 162 7.66 -8.21 -9.22
CA GLY A 162 8.18 -6.86 -9.15
C GLY A 162 8.80 -6.46 -7.81
N SER A 163 8.78 -7.32 -6.77
CA SER A 163 9.40 -7.00 -5.46
C SER A 163 10.91 -6.85 -5.55
N LYS A 164 11.58 -7.70 -6.33
CA LYS A 164 13.03 -7.59 -6.57
C LYS A 164 13.37 -6.26 -7.25
N GLU A 165 12.66 -5.93 -8.31
CA GLU A 165 12.87 -4.69 -9.05
C GLU A 165 12.54 -3.45 -8.21
N LEU A 166 11.53 -3.54 -7.32
CA LEU A 166 11.21 -2.48 -6.36
C LEU A 166 12.40 -2.20 -5.44
N ILE A 167 12.94 -3.22 -4.79
CA ILE A 167 14.09 -3.12 -3.88
C ILE A 167 15.30 -2.55 -4.62
N GLN A 168 15.66 -3.12 -5.76
CA GLN A 168 16.78 -2.68 -6.57
C GLN A 168 16.62 -1.23 -7.07
N SER A 169 15.38 -0.82 -7.35
CA SER A 169 15.09 0.55 -7.75
C SER A 169 15.32 1.56 -6.64
N PHE A 170 15.05 1.24 -5.38
CA PHE A 170 15.38 2.12 -4.26
C PHE A 170 16.89 2.14 -3.99
N LEU A 171 17.55 0.98 -3.97
CA LEU A 171 18.99 0.89 -3.79
C LEU A 171 19.77 1.68 -4.86
N SER A 172 19.35 1.61 -6.13
CA SER A 172 19.96 2.37 -7.23
C SER A 172 19.81 3.88 -7.10
N ARG A 173 18.86 4.35 -6.30
CA ARG A 173 18.65 5.78 -5.97
C ARG A 173 19.45 6.22 -4.73
N GLY A 174 20.27 5.35 -4.15
CA GLY A 174 21.03 5.61 -2.93
C GLY A 174 20.15 5.60 -1.67
N ILE A 175 18.97 4.99 -1.73
CA ILE A 175 18.06 4.85 -0.59
C ILE A 175 18.37 3.52 0.09
N SER A 176 18.58 3.55 1.40
CA SER A 176 18.77 2.35 2.20
C SER A 176 17.48 1.54 2.27
N VAL A 177 17.60 0.21 2.18
CA VAL A 177 16.45 -0.70 2.25
C VAL A 177 16.69 -1.74 3.34
N GLU A 178 15.70 -1.94 4.20
CA GLU A 178 15.66 -3.02 5.19
C GLU A 178 14.36 -3.82 5.03
N ILE A 179 14.43 -5.12 5.33
CA ILE A 179 13.26 -5.99 5.46
C ILE A 179 13.09 -6.32 6.94
N ILE A 180 11.89 -6.13 7.46
CA ILE A 180 11.53 -6.46 8.84
C ILE A 180 10.35 -7.43 8.84
N SER A 181 10.47 -8.55 9.58
CA SER A 181 9.43 -9.60 9.56
C SER A 181 9.30 -10.30 10.91
N GLY A 182 8.09 -10.78 11.21
CA GLY A 182 7.87 -11.71 12.32
C GLY A 182 8.30 -13.15 12.03
N ASP A 183 8.65 -13.47 10.79
CA ASP A 183 9.06 -14.81 10.38
C ASP A 183 10.45 -15.16 10.93
N GLN A 184 10.77 -16.46 10.92
CA GLN A 184 12.08 -16.92 11.36
C GLN A 184 13.21 -16.28 10.54
N GLN A 185 14.33 -15.94 11.21
CA GLN A 185 15.47 -15.28 10.58
C GLN A 185 16.01 -16.01 9.34
N SER A 186 16.02 -17.35 9.35
CA SER A 186 16.44 -18.15 8.20
C SER A 186 15.56 -17.94 6.96
N SER A 187 14.25 -17.86 7.14
CA SER A 187 13.28 -17.56 6.08
C SER A 187 13.48 -16.15 5.51
N VAL A 188 13.72 -15.18 6.41
CA VAL A 188 13.93 -13.78 6.00
C VAL A 188 15.25 -13.61 5.26
N ASN A 189 16.31 -14.33 5.68
CA ASN A 189 17.61 -14.36 4.98
C ASN A 189 17.48 -14.94 3.57
N ALA A 190 16.81 -16.09 3.43
CA ALA A 190 16.57 -16.71 2.12
C ALA A 190 15.79 -15.79 1.18
N PHE A 191 14.80 -15.08 1.70
CA PHE A 191 14.05 -14.08 0.94
C PHE A 191 14.94 -12.91 0.52
N ALA A 192 15.75 -12.36 1.43
CA ALA A 192 16.70 -11.27 1.13
C ALA A 192 17.64 -11.63 0.01
N ASP A 193 18.22 -12.84 0.04
CA ASP A 193 19.09 -13.37 -1.02
C ASP A 193 18.36 -13.44 -2.37
N SER A 194 17.08 -13.87 -2.37
CA SER A 194 16.27 -13.99 -3.58
C SER A 194 16.01 -12.66 -4.28
N VAL A 195 15.90 -11.57 -3.50
CA VAL A 195 15.66 -10.21 -4.01
C VAL A 195 16.97 -9.40 -4.17
N GLY A 196 18.12 -9.99 -3.82
CA GLY A 196 19.45 -9.37 -3.94
C GLY A 196 19.70 -8.28 -2.89
N LEU A 197 19.15 -8.46 -1.67
CA LEU A 197 19.42 -7.61 -0.52
C LEU A 197 20.38 -8.31 0.42
N PRO A 198 21.43 -7.62 0.97
CA PRO A 198 22.31 -8.22 1.97
C PRO A 198 21.54 -8.72 3.19
N GLN A 199 21.89 -9.90 3.71
CA GLN A 199 21.23 -10.48 4.89
C GLN A 199 21.32 -9.60 6.14
N SER A 200 22.37 -8.75 6.24
CA SER A 200 22.50 -7.74 7.31
C SER A 200 21.37 -6.72 7.33
N ASN A 201 20.65 -6.56 6.22
CA ASN A 201 19.51 -5.64 6.06
C ASN A 201 18.18 -6.37 6.15
N ALA A 202 18.15 -7.58 6.69
CA ALA A 202 16.98 -8.42 6.79
C ALA A 202 16.84 -8.97 8.21
N LEU A 203 15.78 -8.55 8.91
CA LEU A 203 15.53 -8.88 10.30
C LEU A 203 14.27 -9.73 10.44
N GLY A 204 14.44 -10.90 11.04
CA GLY A 204 13.39 -11.85 11.34
C GLY A 204 13.08 -11.97 12.84
N GLY A 205 11.98 -12.64 13.17
CA GLY A 205 11.57 -12.90 14.54
C GLY A 205 11.09 -11.67 15.32
N LEU A 206 10.72 -10.59 14.65
CA LEU A 206 10.30 -9.34 15.29
C LEU A 206 8.82 -9.42 15.70
N SER A 207 8.54 -9.12 16.96
CA SER A 207 7.17 -8.85 17.39
C SER A 207 6.66 -7.52 16.80
N PRO A 208 5.34 -7.27 16.80
CA PRO A 208 4.80 -5.98 16.40
C PRO A 208 5.43 -4.79 17.13
N GLU A 209 5.69 -4.95 18.45
CA GLU A 209 6.33 -3.94 19.29
C GLU A 209 7.80 -3.73 18.89
N ASP A 210 8.52 -4.81 18.52
CA ASP A 210 9.89 -4.73 18.04
C ASP A 210 9.96 -3.97 16.73
N LYS A 211 9.04 -4.22 15.79
CA LYS A 211 8.94 -3.46 14.54
C LYS A 211 8.74 -1.96 14.81
N VAL A 212 7.84 -1.60 15.72
CA VAL A 212 7.63 -0.19 16.12
C VAL A 212 8.91 0.44 16.66
N ARG A 213 9.61 -0.26 17.56
CA ARG A 213 10.88 0.23 18.12
C ARG A 213 11.93 0.41 17.03
N TRP A 214 12.04 -0.56 16.14
CA TRP A 214 13.00 -0.52 15.03
C TRP A 214 12.77 0.67 14.10
N VAL A 215 11.51 0.90 13.68
CA VAL A 215 11.15 2.05 12.85
C VAL A 215 11.48 3.36 13.55
N LYS A 216 11.09 3.51 14.84
CA LYS A 216 11.41 4.71 15.64
C LYS A 216 12.91 4.96 15.76
N ASP A 217 13.71 3.92 15.92
CA ASP A 217 15.16 4.07 16.02
C ASP A 217 15.78 4.53 14.70
N ARG A 218 15.30 4.03 13.57
CA ARG A 218 15.71 4.51 12.23
C ARG A 218 15.29 5.95 11.98
N SER A 219 14.10 6.34 12.40
CA SER A 219 13.59 7.71 12.24
C SER A 219 14.36 8.78 13.02
N LYS A 220 15.21 8.39 13.97
CA LYS A 220 16.10 9.34 14.67
C LYS A 220 17.21 9.90 13.78
N SER A 221 17.65 9.17 12.78
CA SER A 221 18.79 9.52 11.92
C SER A 221 18.45 9.58 10.43
N HIS A 222 17.28 9.10 10.05
CA HIS A 222 16.84 9.01 8.67
C HIS A 222 15.41 9.52 8.53
N VAL A 223 15.03 9.90 7.31
CA VAL A 223 13.62 10.07 6.94
C VAL A 223 13.12 8.73 6.45
N THR A 224 12.27 8.10 7.24
CA THR A 224 11.87 6.70 7.05
C THR A 224 10.56 6.58 6.28
N MET A 225 10.48 5.53 5.47
CA MET A 225 9.25 5.04 4.88
C MET A 225 9.03 3.59 5.33
N MET A 226 7.92 3.32 5.99
CA MET A 226 7.48 1.96 6.30
C MET A 226 6.41 1.51 5.31
N VAL A 227 6.58 0.32 4.73
CA VAL A 227 5.63 -0.29 3.80
C VAL A 227 5.18 -1.62 4.38
N GLY A 228 3.89 -1.78 4.60
CA GLY A 228 3.30 -2.97 5.22
C GLY A 228 1.87 -3.24 4.71
N ASP A 229 1.25 -4.34 5.18
CA ASP A 229 -0.12 -4.71 4.81
C ASP A 229 -1.21 -3.88 5.52
N GLY A 230 -0.83 -3.13 6.55
CA GLY A 230 -1.73 -2.27 7.33
C GLY A 230 -2.53 -2.99 8.41
N PHE A 231 -2.47 -4.32 8.49
CA PHE A 231 -3.16 -5.08 9.52
C PHE A 231 -2.26 -5.33 10.75
N ASN A 232 -1.15 -6.04 10.55
CA ASN A 232 -0.20 -6.34 11.64
C ASN A 232 0.79 -5.20 11.89
N ASP A 233 1.00 -4.34 10.92
CA ASP A 233 2.02 -3.30 10.92
C ASP A 233 1.47 -1.89 11.16
N SER A 234 0.17 -1.76 11.48
CA SER A 234 -0.49 -0.46 11.64
C SER A 234 0.25 0.50 12.59
N ALA A 235 0.74 -0.02 13.73
CA ALA A 235 1.52 0.77 14.68
C ALA A 235 2.91 1.16 14.13
N ALA A 236 3.56 0.30 13.35
CA ALA A 236 4.84 0.58 12.70
C ALA A 236 4.68 1.60 11.57
N LEU A 237 3.59 1.50 10.78
CA LEU A 237 3.24 2.48 9.75
C LEU A 237 3.00 3.87 10.34
N ALA A 238 2.28 3.96 11.46
CA ALA A 238 1.95 5.22 12.12
C ALA A 238 3.15 5.96 12.73
N VAL A 239 4.25 5.26 13.05
CA VAL A 239 5.45 5.88 13.66
C VAL A 239 6.54 6.21 12.66
N ALA A 240 6.45 5.76 11.43
CA ALA A 240 7.34 6.15 10.34
C ALA A 240 7.08 7.59 9.90
N ASP A 241 8.07 8.24 9.26
CA ASP A 241 7.84 9.56 8.65
C ASP A 241 6.82 9.49 7.52
N VAL A 242 6.79 8.36 6.79
CA VAL A 242 5.76 8.05 5.81
C VAL A 242 5.34 6.59 5.96
N GLY A 243 4.10 6.34 6.34
CA GLY A 243 3.50 5.01 6.39
C GLY A 243 2.74 4.70 5.10
N ILE A 244 3.06 3.57 4.45
CA ILE A 244 2.39 3.11 3.23
C ILE A 244 1.74 1.76 3.46
N ALA A 245 0.43 1.71 3.38
CA ALA A 245 -0.31 0.45 3.43
C ALA A 245 -0.53 -0.10 2.01
N VAL A 246 -0.15 -1.36 1.82
CA VAL A 246 -0.28 -2.10 0.56
C VAL A 246 -1.30 -3.23 0.77
N GLY A 247 -2.38 -3.29 -0.01
CA GLY A 247 -3.37 -4.35 0.16
C GLY A 247 -4.60 -4.21 -0.71
N THR A 248 -5.44 -5.26 -0.74
CA THR A 248 -6.73 -5.25 -1.41
C THR A 248 -7.81 -4.78 -0.43
N GLY A 249 -8.30 -3.61 -0.63
CA GLY A 249 -9.47 -2.84 -0.13
C GLY A 249 -10.14 -3.15 1.21
N GLU A 250 -10.30 -4.39 1.61
CA GLU A 250 -11.07 -4.74 2.81
C GLU A 250 -10.24 -4.96 4.09
N SER A 251 -8.94 -5.16 3.95
CA SER A 251 -8.03 -5.50 5.07
C SER A 251 -7.11 -4.35 5.51
N VAL A 252 -7.18 -3.19 4.86
CA VAL A 252 -6.26 -2.08 5.14
C VAL A 252 -6.86 -1.15 6.19
N ASN A 253 -6.21 -1.07 7.35
CA ASN A 253 -6.56 -0.05 8.34
C ASN A 253 -6.11 1.34 7.83
N MET A 254 -7.07 2.04 7.20
CA MET A 254 -6.87 3.36 6.58
C MET A 254 -6.40 4.43 7.56
N ASP A 255 -6.58 4.21 8.86
CA ASP A 255 -6.30 5.24 9.87
C ASP A 255 -4.83 5.29 10.26
N ALA A 256 -4.06 4.24 10.00
CA ALA A 256 -2.66 4.13 10.37
C ALA A 256 -1.67 4.55 9.27
N ALA A 257 -2.10 4.61 8.00
CA ALA A 257 -1.21 4.89 6.88
C ALA A 257 -1.41 6.30 6.29
N ASP A 258 -0.32 6.93 5.88
CA ASP A 258 -0.33 8.20 5.12
C ASP A 258 -0.73 7.99 3.66
N ILE A 259 -0.36 6.84 3.10
CA ILE A 259 -0.64 6.47 1.70
C ILE A 259 -1.18 5.05 1.67
N MET A 260 -2.23 4.86 0.89
CA MET A 260 -2.74 3.53 0.54
C MET A 260 -2.43 3.21 -0.90
N PHE A 261 -2.01 1.98 -1.13
CA PHE A 261 -1.61 1.52 -2.45
C PHE A 261 -2.25 0.17 -2.79
N PRO A 262 -2.90 0.02 -3.95
CA PRO A 262 -3.45 -1.27 -4.38
C PRO A 262 -2.33 -2.30 -4.52
N GLY A 263 -2.52 -3.47 -3.90
CA GLY A 263 -1.47 -4.44 -3.64
C GLY A 263 -0.83 -5.16 -4.83
N ASP A 264 -1.28 -4.94 -6.06
CA ASP A 264 -0.90 -5.80 -7.17
C ASP A 264 0.35 -5.35 -7.95
N GLN A 265 0.81 -4.11 -7.74
CA GLN A 265 1.91 -3.55 -8.53
C GLN A 265 2.94 -2.78 -7.69
N PRO A 266 3.87 -3.48 -7.02
CA PRO A 266 4.89 -2.84 -6.17
C PRO A 266 5.73 -1.78 -6.91
N LYS A 267 5.96 -1.95 -8.22
CA LYS A 267 6.72 -1.00 -9.06
C LYS A 267 6.11 0.42 -9.08
N MET A 268 4.80 0.54 -8.87
CA MET A 268 4.14 1.84 -8.82
C MET A 268 4.58 2.71 -7.63
N LEU A 269 5.06 2.08 -6.54
CA LEU A 269 5.60 2.81 -5.39
C LEU A 269 6.83 3.65 -5.77
N VAL A 270 7.70 3.11 -6.62
CA VAL A 270 8.85 3.87 -7.17
C VAL A 270 8.39 5.06 -7.98
N GLY A 271 7.37 4.86 -8.82
CA GLY A 271 6.79 5.95 -9.60
C GLY A 271 6.18 7.06 -8.74
N LEU A 272 5.56 6.70 -7.61
CA LEU A 272 5.02 7.66 -6.65
C LEU A 272 6.15 8.44 -5.95
N TYR A 273 7.21 7.74 -5.53
CA TYR A 273 8.41 8.38 -4.99
C TYR A 273 9.04 9.36 -5.99
N ASP A 274 9.27 8.94 -7.23
CA ASP A 274 9.83 9.81 -8.27
C ASP A 274 8.93 11.03 -8.56
N LEU A 275 7.60 10.85 -8.51
CA LEU A 275 6.65 11.94 -8.62
C LEU A 275 6.80 12.92 -7.47
N SER A 276 6.90 12.43 -6.23
CA SER A 276 7.06 13.26 -5.04
C SER A 276 8.34 14.10 -5.10
N VAL A 277 9.47 13.50 -5.52
CA VAL A 277 10.74 14.21 -5.72
C VAL A 277 10.63 15.29 -6.79
N LYS A 278 9.97 15.00 -7.92
CA LYS A 278 9.73 16.00 -8.98
C LYS A 278 8.86 17.16 -8.49
N MET A 279 7.81 16.85 -7.73
CA MET A 279 6.93 17.87 -7.15
C MET A 279 7.69 18.76 -6.16
N ASN A 280 8.47 18.19 -5.26
CA ASN A 280 9.23 18.93 -4.27
C ASN A 280 10.29 19.82 -4.94
N ARG A 281 11.01 19.32 -5.96
CA ARG A 281 11.96 20.12 -6.75
C ARG A 281 11.28 21.34 -7.42
N ALA A 282 10.10 21.13 -7.99
CA ALA A 282 9.36 22.22 -8.62
C ALA A 282 8.90 23.25 -7.57
N LEU A 283 8.44 22.80 -6.40
CA LEU A 283 8.03 23.68 -5.31
C LEU A 283 9.21 24.52 -4.79
N VAL A 284 10.34 23.88 -4.50
CA VAL A 284 11.56 24.59 -4.05
C VAL A 284 12.05 25.57 -5.13
N SER A 285 12.08 25.16 -6.40
CA SER A 285 12.46 26.05 -7.51
C SER A 285 11.53 27.25 -7.62
N ASN A 286 10.22 27.07 -7.43
CA ASN A 286 9.25 28.16 -7.46
C ASN A 286 9.48 29.16 -6.31
N ILE A 287 9.74 28.65 -5.09
CA ILE A 287 10.04 29.50 -3.93
C ILE A 287 11.31 30.31 -4.19
N ILE A 288 12.40 29.66 -4.62
CA ILE A 288 13.67 30.34 -4.91
C ILE A 288 13.47 31.40 -5.99
N MET A 289 12.78 31.09 -7.07
CA MET A 289 12.51 32.00 -8.18
C MET A 289 11.69 33.22 -7.68
N SER A 290 10.61 33.00 -6.94
CA SER A 290 9.77 34.07 -6.39
C SER A 290 10.54 34.99 -5.45
N VAL A 291 11.31 34.45 -4.50
CA VAL A 291 12.13 35.20 -3.58
C VAL A 291 13.20 35.99 -4.33
N SER A 292 13.88 35.38 -5.30
CA SER A 292 14.91 36.06 -6.11
C SER A 292 14.34 37.24 -6.90
N ILE A 293 13.19 37.09 -7.53
CA ILE A 293 12.53 38.17 -8.27
C ILE A 293 12.15 39.30 -7.33
N THR A 294 11.60 38.99 -6.15
CA THR A 294 11.25 39.99 -5.13
C THR A 294 12.47 40.74 -4.67
N ILE A 295 13.59 40.07 -4.37
CA ILE A 295 14.85 40.74 -3.97
C ILE A 295 15.37 41.65 -5.09
N ILE A 296 15.38 41.17 -6.34
CA ILE A 296 15.81 41.98 -7.48
C ILE A 296 14.93 43.22 -7.65
N LEU A 297 13.61 43.08 -7.50
CA LEU A 297 12.70 44.23 -7.58
C LEU A 297 12.98 45.24 -6.46
N VAL A 298 13.16 44.79 -5.21
CA VAL A 298 13.48 45.68 -4.08
C VAL A 298 14.79 46.43 -4.31
N ILE A 299 15.84 45.72 -4.75
CA ILE A 299 17.14 46.36 -5.07
C ILE A 299 16.97 47.37 -6.21
N SER A 300 16.18 47.04 -7.22
CA SER A 300 15.94 47.94 -8.37
C SER A 300 15.20 49.21 -7.97
N VAL A 301 14.24 49.11 -7.03
CA VAL A 301 13.54 50.31 -6.48
C VAL A 301 14.47 51.17 -5.66
N ILE A 302 15.29 50.56 -4.77
CA ILE A 302 16.24 51.31 -3.93
C ILE A 302 17.26 52.08 -4.78
N ASN A 303 17.72 51.49 -5.87
CA ASN A 303 18.69 52.08 -6.77
C ASN A 303 18.06 52.99 -7.86
N GLN A 304 16.76 53.23 -7.78
CA GLN A 304 16.01 54.07 -8.74
C GLN A 304 16.19 53.66 -10.20
N PHE A 305 16.36 52.32 -10.49
CA PHE A 305 16.43 51.84 -11.86
C PHE A 305 15.11 51.97 -12.63
N TYR A 306 13.99 52.17 -11.92
CA TYR A 306 12.67 52.35 -12.51
C TYR A 306 11.96 53.53 -11.84
N ASP A 307 11.64 54.55 -12.63
CA ASP A 307 10.84 55.70 -12.19
C ASP A 307 9.33 55.40 -12.18
N GLN A 308 8.92 54.27 -12.74
CA GLN A 308 7.52 53.95 -12.98
C GLN A 308 7.08 52.69 -12.20
N LEU A 309 6.19 52.89 -11.22
CA LEU A 309 5.67 51.83 -10.37
C LEU A 309 5.04 50.65 -11.14
N TRP A 310 4.39 50.91 -12.28
CA TRP A 310 3.72 49.91 -13.07
C TRP A 310 4.66 48.84 -13.66
N VAL A 311 5.93 49.19 -13.90
CA VAL A 311 6.96 48.24 -14.39
C VAL A 311 7.25 47.19 -13.32
N GLY A 312 7.40 47.57 -12.07
CA GLY A 312 7.57 46.63 -10.96
C GLY A 312 6.40 45.70 -10.77
N VAL A 313 5.18 46.25 -10.90
CA VAL A 313 3.94 45.44 -10.85
C VAL A 313 3.89 44.45 -11.99
N LEU A 314 4.23 44.83 -13.23
CA LEU A 314 4.23 43.97 -14.40
C LEU A 314 5.23 42.80 -14.26
N ILE A 315 6.42 43.08 -13.72
CA ILE A 315 7.45 42.04 -13.48
C ILE A 315 6.97 41.07 -12.39
N HIS A 316 6.36 41.60 -11.31
CA HIS A 316 5.83 40.78 -10.23
C HIS A 316 4.71 39.87 -10.73
N GLU A 317 3.72 40.39 -11.42
CA GLU A 317 2.62 39.60 -12.00
C GLU A 317 3.12 38.59 -13.06
N GLY A 318 4.10 38.97 -13.86
CA GLY A 318 4.78 38.09 -14.81
C GLY A 318 5.46 36.90 -14.12
N SER A 319 6.01 37.10 -12.91
CA SER A 319 6.63 36.05 -12.12
C SER A 319 5.64 34.96 -11.71
N VAL A 320 4.40 35.33 -11.42
CA VAL A 320 3.33 34.39 -11.08
C VAL A 320 3.06 33.43 -12.24
N LEU A 321 3.07 33.94 -13.46
CA LEU A 321 2.93 33.09 -14.65
C LEU A 321 4.06 32.06 -14.77
N LEU A 322 5.31 32.47 -14.49
CA LEU A 322 6.46 31.55 -14.50
C LEU A 322 6.32 30.44 -13.46
N VAL A 323 5.85 30.75 -12.26
CA VAL A 323 5.56 29.76 -11.19
C VAL A 323 4.49 28.76 -11.65
N ILE A 324 3.41 29.26 -12.25
CA ILE A 324 2.33 28.41 -12.78
C ILE A 324 2.87 27.49 -13.90
N PHE A 325 3.69 28.00 -14.83
CA PHE A 325 4.29 27.20 -15.87
C PHE A 325 5.21 26.10 -15.34
N ASN A 326 6.05 26.43 -14.36
CA ASN A 326 6.94 25.43 -13.75
C ASN A 326 6.15 24.34 -13.03
N GLY A 327 5.10 24.71 -12.29
CA GLY A 327 4.18 23.76 -11.64
C GLY A 327 3.46 22.87 -12.66
N ALA A 328 3.04 23.41 -13.80
CA ALA A 328 2.37 22.68 -14.88
C ALA A 328 3.25 21.58 -15.49
N ARG A 329 4.56 21.77 -15.59
CA ARG A 329 5.52 20.75 -16.09
C ARG A 329 5.50 19.45 -15.27
N VAL A 330 5.25 19.51 -13.96
CA VAL A 330 5.17 18.35 -13.08
C VAL A 330 3.92 17.52 -13.38
N SER A 331 2.83 18.14 -13.80
CA SER A 331 1.55 17.49 -14.09
C SER A 331 1.60 16.54 -15.32
N GLY A 332 2.56 16.72 -16.21
CA GLY A 332 3.01 15.74 -17.23
C GLY A 332 1.99 15.19 -18.23
N LYS A 333 0.99 15.96 -18.66
CA LYS A 333 0.19 15.80 -19.88
C LYS A 333 -0.92 16.87 -19.92
N GLY A 334 -0.56 18.09 -20.13
CA GLY A 334 -1.48 19.10 -20.58
C GLY A 334 -0.74 19.92 -21.61
N ASN A 335 -1.31 20.12 -22.77
CA ASN A 335 -0.86 21.19 -23.65
C ASN A 335 -0.78 22.42 -22.75
N ILE A 336 0.42 22.98 -22.58
CA ILE A 336 0.63 24.19 -21.74
C ILE A 336 -0.41 25.26 -22.12
N LEU A 337 -0.73 25.34 -23.40
CA LEU A 337 -1.80 26.17 -23.94
C LEU A 337 -3.20 25.84 -23.39
N SER A 338 -3.54 24.57 -23.17
CA SER A 338 -4.86 24.21 -22.61
C SER A 338 -4.96 24.53 -21.12
N MET A 339 -3.87 24.40 -20.37
CA MET A 339 -3.83 24.82 -18.96
C MET A 339 -3.89 26.35 -18.82
N LEU A 340 -3.17 27.08 -19.67
CA LEU A 340 -3.24 28.55 -19.77
C LEU A 340 -4.68 29.00 -20.06
N TYR A 341 -5.30 28.38 -21.05
CA TYR A 341 -6.70 28.67 -21.42
C TYR A 341 -7.65 28.41 -20.25
N LEU A 342 -7.51 27.28 -19.55
CA LEU A 342 -8.34 26.93 -18.37
C LEU A 342 -8.11 27.92 -17.21
N THR A 343 -6.85 28.30 -16.94
CA THR A 343 -6.52 29.24 -15.87
C THR A 343 -7.03 30.64 -16.21
N MET A 344 -6.81 31.12 -17.44
CA MET A 344 -7.35 32.41 -17.91
C MET A 344 -8.88 32.44 -17.92
N ARG A 345 -9.53 31.36 -18.34
CA ARG A 345 -10.98 31.21 -18.28
C ARG A 345 -11.52 31.28 -16.87
N ASN A 346 -10.87 30.59 -15.92
CA ASN A 346 -11.30 30.59 -14.51
C ASN A 346 -11.09 31.98 -13.89
N LEU A 347 -9.94 32.62 -14.14
CA LEU A 347 -9.67 34.00 -13.68
C LEU A 347 -10.71 34.97 -14.25
N TRP A 348 -11.06 34.82 -15.53
CA TRP A 348 -12.09 35.63 -16.16
C TRP A 348 -13.48 35.40 -15.54
N MET A 349 -13.81 34.17 -15.21
CA MET A 349 -15.06 33.85 -14.53
C MET A 349 -15.11 34.41 -13.11
N ASP A 350 -13.99 34.37 -12.36
CA ASP A 350 -13.88 34.96 -11.03
C ASP A 350 -14.03 36.48 -11.07
N ILE A 351 -13.41 37.14 -12.07
CA ILE A 351 -13.59 38.57 -12.33
C ILE A 351 -15.06 38.91 -12.63
N ILE A 352 -15.72 38.14 -13.47
CA ILE A 352 -17.14 38.32 -13.77
C ILE A 352 -18.01 38.13 -12.52
N GLN A 353 -17.70 37.14 -11.68
CA GLN A 353 -18.42 36.94 -10.41
C GLN A 353 -18.20 38.11 -9.45
N LEU A 354 -16.97 38.58 -9.34
CA LEU A 354 -16.64 39.75 -8.54
C LEU A 354 -17.40 41.00 -8.99
N PHE A 355 -17.46 41.26 -10.30
CA PHE A 355 -18.25 42.35 -10.88
C PHE A 355 -19.76 42.17 -10.61
N LYS A 356 -20.29 40.94 -10.68
CA LYS A 356 -21.70 40.67 -10.35
C LYS A 356 -21.99 40.90 -8.85
N GLN A 357 -21.05 40.54 -7.97
CA GLN A 357 -21.18 40.78 -6.53
C GLN A 357 -21.11 42.27 -6.21
N LEU A 358 -20.15 43.03 -6.78
CA LEU A 358 -20.05 44.46 -6.65
C LEU A 358 -21.29 45.17 -7.17
N LYS A 359 -21.82 44.74 -8.31
CA LYS A 359 -23.04 45.28 -8.89
C LYS A 359 -24.26 45.02 -7.97
N ARG A 360 -24.38 43.83 -7.36
CA ARG A 360 -25.44 43.54 -6.37
C ARG A 360 -25.28 44.39 -5.12
N TYR A 361 -24.07 44.61 -4.62
CA TYR A 361 -23.81 45.44 -3.45
C TYR A 361 -24.20 46.89 -3.71
N TYR A 362 -23.76 47.48 -4.84
CA TYR A 362 -24.11 48.85 -5.23
C TYR A 362 -25.57 49.07 -5.51
N PHE A 363 -26.30 48.11 -6.03
CA PHE A 363 -27.76 48.22 -6.32
C PHE A 363 -28.63 47.89 -5.11
N SER A 364 -28.16 47.03 -4.20
CA SER A 364 -28.86 46.76 -2.93
C SER A 364 -28.84 47.95 -2.00
N ASP A 365 -27.75 48.70 -1.97
CA ASP A 365 -27.64 49.89 -1.09
C ASP A 365 -28.47 51.09 -1.57
N LYS A 366 -28.80 51.15 -2.87
CA LYS A 366 -29.75 52.12 -3.41
C LYS A 366 -31.25 51.79 -3.16
N ALA A 367 -31.56 50.53 -2.95
CA ALA A 367 -32.95 50.12 -2.68
C ALA A 367 -33.37 50.30 -1.22
N SER A 368 -32.41 50.35 -0.29
CA SER A 368 -32.69 50.57 1.15
C SER A 368 -32.84 52.02 1.56
N ASN A 369 -32.48 52.99 0.70
CA ASN A 369 -32.57 54.44 1.00
C ASN A 369 -33.82 55.12 0.44
N ILE A 370 -34.84 54.40 -0.07
CA ILE A 370 -36.13 54.96 -0.45
C ILE A 370 -37.18 54.48 0.57
N VAL A 371 -37.06 55.00 1.81
CA VAL A 371 -38.21 55.01 2.75
C VAL A 371 -38.91 56.32 2.55
N LEU A 372 -40.06 56.26 1.90
CA LEU A 372 -41.00 57.40 1.81
C LEU A 372 -41.51 57.78 3.21
N PRO A 373 -41.53 59.09 3.56
CA PRO A 373 -42.09 59.52 4.84
C PRO A 373 -43.59 59.28 4.89
N ASN A 374 -44.01 58.60 5.95
CA ASN A 374 -45.39 58.31 6.27
C ASN A 374 -46.14 59.63 6.57
N GLN A 375 -47.08 60.01 5.71
CA GLN A 375 -48.08 61.01 6.01
C GLN A 375 -49.15 60.42 6.89
N ASN A 376 -49.05 60.65 8.19
CA ASN A 376 -50.21 60.58 9.06
C ASN A 376 -50.59 62.01 9.44
N HIS A 377 -51.69 62.54 8.80
CA HIS A 377 -52.53 63.56 9.36
C HIS A 377 -54.01 63.08 9.40
N ALA A 378 -54.41 62.95 10.63
CA ALA A 378 -55.60 63.54 11.26
C ALA A 378 -56.98 63.20 10.60
N THR A 379 -57.87 62.71 11.35
CA THR A 379 -58.96 63.47 11.96
C THR A 379 -59.96 62.54 12.65
N SER A 380 -60.28 63.02 13.79
CA SER A 380 -61.51 62.98 14.63
C SER A 380 -61.75 61.68 15.38
#